data_178ced99bfe5f5bd947e36c1167552e2
#
_entry.id   178ced99bfe5f5bd947e36c1167552e2
#
_cell.length_a   1.000
_cell.length_b   1.000
_cell.length_c   1.000
_cell.angle_alpha   90.00
_cell.angle_beta   90.00
_cell.angle_gamma   90.00
#
_symmetry.space_group_name_H-M   'P 1'
#
loop_
_entity.id
_entity.type
_entity.pdbx_description
1 polymer ?
#
loop_
_entity_poly.entity_id
_entity_poly.type
_entity_poly.pdbx_seq_one_letter_code
_entity_poly.pdbx_strand_id
1 'polypeptide(L)'
;MADQSVSFNADVYCIYEDKDHNIWMGTREDGLFLFRFQGEDNYQVTCYLPDKDNPYSISSKSIFSILQDSSGRIWIGTFGGGINLVESASAGGDLKFVHYGNILNNYPIHVCEKVRCLYEVADGVILIGTTGGLLSCSTDFSRPEEIVFFVMFVMSVIPV
;
A
#
# COMPACT_ATOMS: atom_id res chain seq x y z
N MET A 1 -22.84 8.20 -28.48
CA MET A 1 -21.86 7.64 -27.53
C MET A 1 -22.12 8.33 -26.20
N ALA A 2 -22.60 7.59 -25.19
CA ALA A 2 -22.88 8.17 -23.90
C ALA A 2 -21.55 8.45 -23.21
N ASP A 3 -21.33 9.72 -22.89
CA ASP A 3 -20.26 10.20 -22.02
C ASP A 3 -20.50 9.55 -20.64
N GLN A 4 -19.78 8.47 -20.35
CA GLN A 4 -19.75 7.89 -19.00
C GLN A 4 -18.69 8.66 -18.20
N SER A 5 -18.97 9.92 -17.91
CA SER A 5 -18.24 10.66 -16.91
C SER A 5 -18.53 10.02 -15.55
N VAL A 6 -17.65 9.15 -15.08
CA VAL A 6 -17.68 8.67 -13.70
C VAL A 6 -17.35 9.86 -12.82
N SER A 7 -18.36 10.44 -12.19
CA SER A 7 -18.14 11.47 -11.17
C SER A 7 -17.51 10.80 -9.95
N PHE A 8 -16.23 11.13 -9.70
CA PHE A 8 -15.51 10.67 -8.54
C PHE A 8 -15.81 11.61 -7.36
N ASN A 9 -16.51 11.12 -6.36
CA ASN A 9 -16.89 11.89 -5.17
C ASN A 9 -16.26 11.31 -3.90
N ALA A 10 -14.96 11.03 -3.95
CA ALA A 10 -14.19 10.48 -2.84
C ALA A 10 -13.12 11.45 -2.37
N ASP A 11 -12.83 11.48 -1.06
CA ASP A 11 -11.70 12.22 -0.50
C ASP A 11 -10.40 11.51 -0.87
N VAL A 12 -9.71 11.99 -1.89
CA VAL A 12 -8.45 11.41 -2.37
C VAL A 12 -7.28 11.87 -1.49
N TYR A 13 -6.52 10.93 -0.96
CA TYR A 13 -5.39 11.20 -0.07
C TYR A 13 -4.03 10.98 -0.71
N CYS A 14 -3.94 10.03 -1.65
CA CYS A 14 -2.71 9.79 -2.38
C CYS A 14 -2.99 9.26 -3.79
N ILE A 15 -2.10 9.59 -4.70
CA ILE A 15 -2.10 9.10 -6.07
C ILE A 15 -0.66 8.66 -6.40
N TYR A 16 -0.53 7.54 -7.08
CA TYR A 16 0.75 6.99 -7.50
C TYR A 16 0.63 6.37 -8.89
N GLU A 17 1.52 6.70 -9.80
CA GLU A 17 1.67 6.04 -11.10
C GLU A 17 2.79 4.99 -11.00
N ASP A 18 2.48 3.72 -11.32
CA ASP A 18 3.46 2.67 -11.35
C ASP A 18 4.23 2.60 -12.69
N LYS A 19 5.23 1.72 -12.77
CA LYS A 19 6.09 1.56 -13.96
C LYS A 19 5.34 1.09 -15.21
N ASP A 20 4.16 0.51 -15.04
CA ASP A 20 3.30 0.02 -16.11
C ASP A 20 2.20 1.05 -16.48
N HIS A 21 2.35 2.29 -16.01
CA HIS A 21 1.40 3.40 -16.20
C HIS A 21 0.02 3.17 -15.60
N ASN A 22 -0.11 2.24 -14.65
CA ASN A 22 -1.32 2.15 -13.88
C ASN A 22 -1.34 3.25 -12.82
N ILE A 23 -2.54 3.81 -12.58
CA ILE A 23 -2.74 4.82 -11.53
C ILE A 23 -3.38 4.15 -10.32
N TRP A 24 -2.70 4.24 -9.21
CA TRP A 24 -3.19 3.81 -7.90
C TRP A 24 -3.69 5.02 -7.13
N MET A 25 -4.91 4.97 -6.63
CA MET A 25 -5.50 6.09 -5.92
C MET A 25 -6.05 5.63 -4.58
N GLY A 26 -5.52 6.21 -3.52
CA GLY A 26 -5.95 5.96 -2.16
C GLY A 26 -6.94 7.01 -1.68
N THR A 27 -8.01 6.55 -1.04
CA THR A 27 -9.06 7.41 -0.50
C THR A 27 -9.13 7.34 1.03
N ARG A 28 -9.84 8.29 1.62
CA ARG A 28 -10.04 8.35 3.06
C ARG A 28 -10.86 7.17 3.59
N GLU A 29 -11.98 6.83 2.92
CA GLU A 29 -12.93 5.83 3.39
C GLU A 29 -13.57 4.99 2.27
N ASP A 30 -13.19 5.22 1.03
CA ASP A 30 -13.80 4.57 -0.14
C ASP A 30 -12.90 3.48 -0.75
N GLY A 31 -11.79 3.15 -0.09
CA GLY A 31 -10.89 2.07 -0.51
C GLY A 31 -9.77 2.52 -1.43
N LEU A 32 -9.20 1.52 -2.09
CA LEU A 32 -8.13 1.67 -3.07
C LEU A 32 -8.69 1.51 -4.47
N PHE A 33 -8.45 2.49 -5.32
CA PHE A 33 -8.80 2.41 -6.73
C PHE A 33 -7.55 2.17 -7.56
N LEU A 34 -7.64 1.21 -8.46
CA LEU A 34 -6.62 0.91 -9.46
C LEU A 34 -7.18 1.17 -10.85
N PHE A 35 -6.59 2.11 -11.54
CA PHE A 35 -6.83 2.42 -12.95
C PHE A 35 -5.76 1.69 -13.76
N ARG A 36 -6.12 0.54 -14.34
CA ARG A 36 -5.19 -0.22 -15.21
C ARG A 36 -5.17 0.38 -16.59
N PHE A 37 -3.98 0.77 -17.02
CA PHE A 37 -3.74 1.32 -18.35
C PHE A 37 -4.01 0.27 -19.43
N GLN A 38 -4.84 0.65 -20.42
CA GLN A 38 -5.22 -0.22 -21.56
C GLN A 38 -4.69 0.30 -22.90
N GLY A 39 -3.90 1.38 -22.88
CA GLY A 39 -3.43 2.10 -24.08
C GLY A 39 -4.40 3.22 -24.50
N GLU A 40 -3.87 4.17 -25.30
CA GLU A 40 -4.65 5.28 -25.89
C GLU A 40 -5.52 6.07 -24.88
N ASP A 41 -4.95 6.40 -23.72
CA ASP A 41 -5.63 7.14 -22.62
C ASP A 41 -6.86 6.41 -22.04
N ASN A 42 -6.94 5.08 -22.22
CA ASN A 42 -8.01 4.27 -21.72
C ASN A 42 -7.58 3.50 -20.45
N TYR A 43 -8.47 3.44 -19.46
CA TYR A 43 -8.22 2.79 -18.17
C TYR A 43 -9.38 1.89 -17.77
N GLN A 44 -9.06 0.71 -17.28
CA GLN A 44 -10.02 -0.14 -16.57
C GLN A 44 -9.91 0.16 -15.07
N VAL A 45 -11.02 0.53 -14.43
CA VAL A 45 -11.03 0.90 -13.01
C VAL A 45 -11.53 -0.27 -12.16
N THR A 46 -10.81 -0.57 -11.10
CA THR A 46 -11.19 -1.56 -10.08
C THR A 46 -11.08 -0.91 -8.70
N CYS A 47 -12.08 -1.12 -7.84
CA CYS A 47 -12.06 -0.69 -6.45
C CYS A 47 -11.82 -1.89 -5.53
N TYR A 48 -10.89 -1.76 -4.59
CA TYR A 48 -10.57 -2.76 -3.57
C TYR A 48 -10.99 -2.26 -2.19
N LEU A 49 -11.80 -3.09 -1.52
CA LEU A 49 -12.30 -2.85 -0.17
C LEU A 49 -11.97 -4.05 0.74
N PRO A 50 -11.93 -3.85 2.07
CA PRO A 50 -11.86 -4.96 3.00
C PRO A 50 -13.07 -5.90 2.83
N ASP A 51 -12.79 -7.20 2.82
CA ASP A 51 -13.79 -8.25 2.73
C ASP A 51 -13.51 -9.31 3.79
N LYS A 52 -14.41 -9.49 4.74
CA LYS A 52 -14.29 -10.47 5.84
C LYS A 52 -14.22 -11.93 5.37
N ASP A 53 -14.76 -12.22 4.19
CA ASP A 53 -14.81 -13.56 3.62
C ASP A 53 -13.59 -13.83 2.70
N ASN A 54 -12.77 -12.82 2.43
CA ASN A 54 -11.52 -12.91 1.68
C ASN A 54 -10.32 -12.49 2.54
N PRO A 55 -9.52 -13.44 3.08
CA PRO A 55 -8.38 -13.12 3.92
C PRO A 55 -7.26 -12.34 3.20
N TYR A 56 -7.29 -12.30 1.87
CA TYR A 56 -6.35 -11.56 1.04
C TYR A 56 -6.94 -10.24 0.49
N SER A 57 -8.07 -9.78 1.01
CA SER A 57 -8.55 -8.44 0.73
C SER A 57 -7.67 -7.39 1.42
N ILE A 58 -7.74 -6.14 0.97
CA ILE A 58 -7.00 -5.05 1.62
C ILE A 58 -7.39 -4.89 3.09
N SER A 59 -6.43 -4.58 3.96
CA SER A 59 -6.63 -4.56 5.42
C SER A 59 -7.48 -3.40 5.94
N SER A 60 -7.62 -2.32 5.17
CA SER A 60 -8.42 -1.14 5.53
C SER A 60 -8.91 -0.41 4.28
N LYS A 61 -10.03 0.30 4.39
CA LYS A 61 -10.57 1.16 3.34
C LYS A 61 -9.95 2.57 3.32
N SER A 62 -9.15 2.92 4.33
CA SER A 62 -8.52 4.24 4.47
C SER A 62 -7.07 4.14 4.02
N ILE A 63 -6.77 4.66 2.83
CA ILE A 63 -5.48 4.51 2.15
C ILE A 63 -4.75 5.85 2.18
N PHE A 64 -3.56 5.88 2.78
CA PHE A 64 -2.83 7.12 3.01
C PHE A 64 -1.52 7.26 2.23
N SER A 65 -0.92 6.14 1.82
CA SER A 65 0.35 6.15 1.12
C SER A 65 0.47 4.95 0.20
N ILE A 66 1.07 5.15 -0.97
CA ILE A 66 1.33 4.13 -1.97
C ILE A 66 2.74 4.33 -2.48
N LEU A 67 3.49 3.25 -2.62
CA LEU A 67 4.87 3.25 -3.10
C LEU A 67 5.11 2.01 -3.96
N GLN A 68 5.76 2.16 -5.10
CA GLN A 68 6.41 1.05 -5.81
C GLN A 68 7.90 1.04 -5.46
N ASP A 69 8.39 -0.08 -4.91
CA ASP A 69 9.80 -0.22 -4.60
C ASP A 69 10.66 -0.44 -5.86
N SER A 70 11.97 -0.36 -5.69
CA SER A 70 12.94 -0.54 -6.78
C SER A 70 12.86 -1.93 -7.43
N SER A 71 12.30 -2.93 -6.73
CA SER A 71 12.04 -4.28 -7.25
C SER A 71 10.69 -4.37 -7.99
N GLY A 72 9.89 -3.29 -8.01
CA GLY A 72 8.61 -3.21 -8.71
C GLY A 72 7.40 -3.65 -7.88
N ARG A 73 7.55 -3.92 -6.59
CA ARG A 73 6.46 -4.30 -5.69
C ARG A 73 5.70 -3.09 -5.20
N ILE A 74 4.38 -3.19 -5.11
CA ILE A 74 3.52 -2.12 -4.60
C ILE A 74 3.27 -2.31 -3.10
N TRP A 75 3.58 -1.27 -2.34
CA TRP A 75 3.36 -1.15 -0.91
C TRP A 75 2.26 -0.13 -0.64
N ILE A 76 1.32 -0.46 0.23
CA ILE A 76 0.17 0.39 0.56
C ILE A 76 0.12 0.59 2.06
N GLY A 77 0.21 1.84 2.47
CA GLY A 77 0.05 2.26 3.86
C GLY A 77 -1.40 2.64 4.13
N THR A 78 -1.99 2.01 5.14
CA THR A 78 -3.38 2.22 5.52
C THR A 78 -3.51 2.85 6.90
N PHE A 79 -4.65 3.47 7.15
CA PHE A 79 -4.99 4.01 8.46
C PHE A 79 -5.91 3.01 9.18
N GLY A 80 -5.32 2.27 10.13
CA GLY A 80 -6.01 1.26 10.93
C GLY A 80 -5.71 -0.20 10.54
N GLY A 81 -5.07 -0.45 9.39
CA GLY A 81 -4.72 -1.80 8.91
C GLY A 81 -3.23 -2.02 8.68
N GLY A 82 -2.37 -1.07 9.10
CA GLY A 82 -0.93 -1.17 8.88
C GLY A 82 -0.54 -1.12 7.42
N ILE A 83 0.45 -1.94 7.05
CA ILE A 83 0.97 -2.03 5.69
C ILE A 83 0.36 -3.21 4.94
N ASN A 84 0.18 -3.04 3.64
CA ASN A 84 -0.17 -4.10 2.70
C ASN A 84 0.89 -4.16 1.60
N LEU A 85 1.32 -5.37 1.25
CA LEU A 85 2.11 -5.65 0.07
C LEU A 85 1.20 -6.28 -0.98
N VAL A 86 1.24 -5.77 -2.20
CA VAL A 86 0.43 -6.31 -3.30
C VAL A 86 1.11 -7.51 -3.92
N GLU A 87 0.45 -8.65 -3.92
CA GLU A 87 0.79 -9.81 -4.72
C GLU A 87 -0.17 -9.93 -5.89
N SER A 88 0.37 -10.05 -7.09
CA SER A 88 -0.40 -10.30 -8.30
C SER A 88 -0.79 -11.79 -8.33
N ALA A 89 -2.07 -12.09 -8.29
CA ALA A 89 -2.54 -13.34 -8.87
C ALA A 89 -2.36 -13.22 -10.39
N SER A 90 -1.66 -14.19 -11.02
CA SER A 90 -1.35 -14.30 -12.47
C SER A 90 -1.96 -13.24 -13.41
N ALA A 91 -1.26 -12.83 -14.45
CA ALA A 91 -1.59 -11.76 -15.40
C ALA A 91 -3.11 -11.57 -15.62
N GLY A 92 -3.69 -10.48 -15.10
CA GLY A 92 -5.10 -10.13 -15.28
C GLY A 92 -6.06 -10.61 -14.19
N GLY A 93 -5.59 -11.31 -13.13
CA GLY A 93 -6.42 -11.73 -12.00
C GLY A 93 -6.60 -10.66 -10.92
N ASP A 94 -7.48 -10.95 -9.96
CA ASP A 94 -7.65 -10.13 -8.76
C ASP A 94 -6.36 -10.04 -7.94
N LEU A 95 -6.10 -8.86 -7.39
CA LEU A 95 -4.94 -8.65 -6.53
C LEU A 95 -5.14 -9.35 -5.19
N LYS A 96 -4.04 -9.84 -4.64
CA LYS A 96 -3.96 -10.31 -3.26
C LYS A 96 -3.17 -9.30 -2.44
N PHE A 97 -3.68 -8.98 -1.27
CA PHE A 97 -3.02 -8.09 -0.33
C PHE A 97 -2.47 -8.90 0.83
N VAL A 98 -1.17 -8.81 1.02
CA VAL A 98 -0.46 -9.46 2.12
C VAL A 98 -0.27 -8.44 3.23
N HIS A 99 -0.76 -8.75 4.43
CA HIS A 99 -0.79 -7.84 5.57
C HIS A 99 -0.72 -8.62 6.90
N TYR A 100 -0.77 -7.92 8.03
CA TYR A 100 -0.64 -8.49 9.37
C TYR A 100 -1.66 -9.59 9.70
N GLY A 101 -2.84 -9.55 9.10
CA GLY A 101 -3.92 -10.52 9.33
C GLY A 101 -3.76 -11.84 8.57
N ASN A 102 -2.80 -11.95 7.67
CA ASN A 102 -2.53 -13.18 6.92
C ASN A 102 -1.05 -13.60 6.98
N ILE A 103 -0.15 -12.94 6.28
CA ILE A 103 1.25 -13.39 6.15
C ILE A 103 2.21 -12.54 6.99
N LEU A 104 2.03 -11.20 7.07
CA LEU A 104 2.93 -10.30 7.79
C LEU A 104 2.65 -10.30 9.32
N ASN A 105 2.60 -11.48 9.93
CA ASN A 105 2.23 -11.66 11.34
C ASN A 105 3.18 -10.95 12.33
N ASN A 106 4.40 -10.62 11.89
CA ASN A 106 5.41 -9.90 12.67
C ASN A 106 5.31 -8.37 12.54
N TYR A 107 4.36 -7.85 11.76
CA TYR A 107 4.09 -6.41 11.72
C TYR A 107 3.52 -5.95 13.07
N PRO A 108 4.08 -4.89 13.71
CA PRO A 108 3.66 -4.45 15.04
C PRO A 108 2.34 -3.65 15.00
N ILE A 109 1.26 -4.29 14.60
CA ILE A 109 -0.04 -3.67 14.30
C ILE A 109 -0.61 -2.87 15.48
N HIS A 110 -0.44 -3.36 16.73
CA HIS A 110 -1.00 -2.71 17.91
C HIS A 110 -0.44 -1.31 18.19
N VAL A 111 0.76 -1.00 17.65
CA VAL A 111 1.41 0.30 17.81
C VAL A 111 1.42 1.08 16.51
N CYS A 112 1.60 0.38 15.39
CA CYS A 112 1.86 0.97 14.07
C CYS A 112 0.71 0.74 13.07
N GLU A 113 -0.54 0.65 13.55
CA GLU A 113 -1.72 0.43 12.71
C GLU A 113 -2.00 1.55 11.70
N LYS A 114 -1.56 2.79 12.02
CA LYS A 114 -1.86 3.99 11.24
C LYS A 114 -0.61 4.43 10.49
N VAL A 115 -0.46 3.95 9.26
CA VAL A 115 0.62 4.34 8.35
C VAL A 115 0.27 5.66 7.69
N ARG A 116 1.21 6.61 7.73
CA ARG A 116 1.08 7.95 7.16
C ARG A 116 1.83 8.12 5.85
N CYS A 117 3.04 7.58 5.79
CA CYS A 117 3.90 7.72 4.62
C CYS A 117 4.82 6.50 4.47
N LEU A 118 5.21 6.28 3.24
CA LEU A 118 6.17 5.26 2.83
C LEU A 118 7.29 5.92 2.04
N TYR A 119 8.51 5.47 2.22
CA TYR A 119 9.65 5.94 1.47
C TYR A 119 10.69 4.84 1.31
N GLU A 120 11.19 4.61 0.11
CA GLU A 120 12.34 3.74 -0.12
C GLU A 120 13.61 4.57 -0.09
N VAL A 121 14.51 4.26 0.82
CA VAL A 121 15.87 4.83 0.81
C VAL A 121 16.77 4.01 -0.09
N ALA A 122 17.95 4.56 -0.41
CA ALA A 122 18.97 3.82 -1.12
C ALA A 122 19.23 2.47 -0.44
N ASP A 123 19.69 1.48 -1.21
CA ASP A 123 19.99 0.13 -0.72
C ASP A 123 18.78 -0.76 -0.36
N GLY A 124 17.62 -0.42 -0.87
CA GLY A 124 16.45 -1.29 -0.76
C GLY A 124 15.91 -1.42 0.66
N VAL A 125 15.76 -0.31 1.36
CA VAL A 125 15.11 -0.24 2.67
C VAL A 125 13.86 0.62 2.57
N ILE A 126 12.72 0.08 2.99
CA ILE A 126 11.47 0.84 3.13
C ILE A 126 11.41 1.45 4.52
N LEU A 127 11.19 2.75 4.59
CA LEU A 127 10.80 3.48 5.80
C LEU A 127 9.29 3.61 5.83
N ILE A 128 8.71 3.29 6.99
CA ILE A 128 7.26 3.29 7.22
C ILE A 128 6.98 4.26 8.36
N GLY A 129 6.50 5.45 8.01
CA GLY A 129 6.09 6.46 8.99
C GLY A 129 4.69 6.17 9.52
N THR A 130 4.57 5.98 10.83
CA THR A 130 3.31 5.67 11.50
C THR A 130 3.02 6.64 12.64
N THR A 131 1.81 6.63 13.16
CA THR A 131 1.48 7.41 14.39
C THR A 131 2.14 6.82 15.65
N GLY A 132 2.61 5.58 15.60
CA GLY A 132 3.33 4.90 16.70
C GLY A 132 4.84 4.95 16.58
N GLY A 133 5.38 5.59 15.53
CA GLY A 133 6.82 5.71 15.30
C GLY A 133 7.23 5.38 13.89
N LEU A 134 8.54 5.24 13.70
CA LEU A 134 9.16 4.91 12.43
C LEU A 134 9.57 3.44 12.43
N LEU A 135 9.12 2.71 11.41
CA LEU A 135 9.58 1.35 11.12
C LEU A 135 10.46 1.34 9.88
N SER A 136 11.26 0.29 9.77
CA SER A 136 11.95 -0.05 8.53
C SER A 136 11.86 -1.54 8.24
N CYS A 137 11.95 -1.90 6.96
CA CYS A 137 12.15 -3.27 6.51
C CYS A 137 13.00 -3.29 5.24
N SER A 138 13.71 -4.40 5.00
CA SER A 138 14.44 -4.60 3.75
C SER A 138 13.49 -5.00 2.63
N THR A 139 13.81 -4.59 1.40
CA THR A 139 13.19 -5.11 0.18
C THR A 139 13.87 -6.37 -0.34
N ASP A 140 14.97 -6.81 0.29
CA ASP A 140 15.69 -8.03 -0.06
C ASP A 140 15.03 -9.25 0.59
N PHE A 141 13.96 -9.73 -0.03
CA PHE A 141 13.24 -10.94 0.33
C PHE A 141 12.70 -11.63 -0.93
N SER A 142 12.62 -12.96 -0.88
CA SER A 142 12.03 -13.76 -1.94
C SER A 142 10.54 -14.04 -1.68
N ARG A 143 10.13 -14.09 -0.42
CA ARG A 143 8.76 -14.33 0.01
C ARG A 143 8.35 -13.37 1.11
N PRO A 144 7.09 -12.90 1.14
CA PRO A 144 6.63 -11.93 2.13
C PRO A 144 6.83 -12.35 3.59
N GLU A 145 6.81 -13.67 3.89
CA GLU A 145 7.04 -14.20 5.23
C GLU A 145 8.45 -13.90 5.78
N GLU A 146 9.39 -13.60 4.89
CA GLU A 146 10.79 -13.29 5.24
C GLU A 146 10.97 -11.82 5.68
N ILE A 147 9.96 -10.97 5.47
CA ILE A 147 10.03 -9.56 5.83
C ILE A 147 10.13 -9.43 7.35
N VAL A 148 11.14 -8.69 7.81
CA VAL A 148 11.31 -8.34 9.22
C VAL A 148 11.16 -6.83 9.38
N PHE A 149 10.29 -6.42 10.29
CA PHE A 149 10.06 -5.02 10.62
C PHE A 149 10.86 -4.62 11.84
N PHE A 150 11.63 -3.54 11.73
CA PHE A 150 12.44 -2.97 12.80
C PHE A 150 11.82 -1.65 13.24
N VAL A 151 11.59 -1.50 14.54
CA VAL A 151 11.24 -0.20 15.12
C VAL A 151 12.50 0.63 15.22
N MET A 152 12.50 1.81 14.61
CA MET A 152 13.63 2.72 14.67
C MET A 152 13.52 3.59 15.92
N PHE A 153 14.47 3.41 16.85
CA PHE A 153 14.61 4.26 18.02
C PHE A 153 15.64 5.37 17.72
N VAL A 154 15.24 6.61 17.90
CA VAL A 154 16.19 7.72 17.88
C VAL A 154 16.87 7.78 19.25
N MET A 155 18.14 7.36 19.30
CA MET A 155 18.91 7.29 20.55
C MET A 155 19.24 8.68 21.12
N SER A 156 19.27 9.73 20.30
CA SER A 156 19.36 11.14 20.76
C SER A 156 18.90 12.10 19.66
N VAL A 157 18.07 13.06 20.03
CA VAL A 157 17.79 14.23 19.19
C VAL A 157 18.67 15.34 19.71
N ILE A 158 19.57 15.88 18.88
CA ILE A 158 20.30 17.10 19.19
C ILE A 158 19.35 18.24 18.79
N PRO A 159 18.75 18.96 19.74
CA PRO A 159 17.93 20.11 19.39
C PRO A 159 18.84 21.20 18.79
N VAL A 160 18.42 21.75 17.65
CA VAL A 160 19.08 22.89 17.00
C VAL A 160 18.52 24.18 17.58
#